data_5cb6f17aae905c331d66ebd0541c0bd9
#
_entry.id   5cb6f17aae905c331d66ebd0541c0bd9
#
_cell.length_a   1.000
_cell.length_b   1.000
_cell.length_c   1.000
_cell.angle_alpha   90.00
_cell.angle_beta   90.00
_cell.angle_gamma   90.00
#
_symmetry.space_group_name_H-M   'P 1'
#
loop_
_entity.id
_entity.type
_entity.pdbx_description
1 polymer ?
#
loop_
_entity_poly.entity_id
_entity_poly.type
_entity_poly.pdbx_seq_one_letter_code
_entity_poly.pdbx_strand_id
1 'polypeptide(L)'
;IFEYLLVHLGSSSLNGQFRTPRQIRAFMVEMVDPDIGDSLFDPACGTAGFLIDAVDYLLAKYSDHISEYPIYGEDWLEKKGKALADLKAEIPRLQTYRKGAGEKIPDWSLLEASVFGTDVSRQMVRISMMNLVLHGIRHAKLKRANSLSDMGGLTEDDLRRRYKVILANPPFAGQLPKDSIRADLPTNSKKSELLFLSLMMQHLAPGGRCAVVVPEGLLFGSTGAHVDLRKKLVHDFDLLAVVSLPAGVFKPYAGVKTAVLVFRKPASDSAKRLDKVWFYEVRNDGYDPDKISGGGRVETPDKNDIPDLLAQWKTYKASGYTIPPGLEANTLLAHGSKEPNCWWTTREKLAEGDYNLGAGQWKPRVAEKSSDEDPSELVAEVLGDYRKVVTGLEKLLQELKE
;
A
#
# COMPACT_ATOMS: atom_id res chain seq x y z
N ILE A 1 -22.07 -8.35 1.07
CA ILE A 1 -22.67 -9.69 1.27
C ILE A 1 -21.66 -10.79 0.93
N PHE A 2 -21.01 -10.76 -0.23
CA PHE A 2 -20.07 -11.80 -0.66
C PHE A 2 -18.80 -11.87 0.23
N GLU A 3 -18.26 -10.72 0.63
CA GLU A 3 -17.16 -10.65 1.59
C GLU A 3 -17.54 -11.23 2.96
N TYR A 4 -18.76 -10.99 3.42
CA TYR A 4 -19.31 -11.57 4.63
C TYR A 4 -19.42 -13.11 4.52
N LEU A 5 -19.92 -13.61 3.38
CA LEU A 5 -19.99 -15.05 3.12
C LEU A 5 -18.60 -15.71 3.09
N LEU A 6 -17.60 -15.04 2.50
CA LEU A 6 -16.22 -15.55 2.49
C LEU A 6 -15.60 -15.62 3.88
N VAL A 7 -15.90 -14.67 4.77
CA VAL A 7 -15.46 -14.71 6.16
C VAL A 7 -16.07 -15.93 6.89
N HIS A 8 -17.36 -16.21 6.65
CA HIS A 8 -18.08 -17.29 7.35
C HIS A 8 -17.83 -18.68 6.75
N LEU A 9 -17.61 -18.77 5.44
CA LEU A 9 -17.30 -20.03 4.77
C LEU A 9 -15.80 -20.38 4.85
N GLY A 10 -14.95 -19.38 5.03
CA GLY A 10 -13.50 -19.54 5.09
C GLY A 10 -12.93 -19.95 6.45
N SER A 11 -13.75 -19.96 7.49
CA SER A 11 -13.28 -20.29 8.86
C SER A 11 -12.82 -21.75 9.05
N SER A 12 -13.06 -22.63 8.10
CA SER A 12 -12.76 -24.06 8.26
C SER A 12 -11.62 -24.61 7.37
N SER A 13 -11.09 -23.88 6.38
CA SER A 13 -10.07 -24.47 5.49
C SER A 13 -9.13 -23.51 4.73
N LEU A 14 -9.23 -22.19 4.90
CA LEU A 14 -8.40 -21.22 4.17
C LEU A 14 -7.25 -20.70 5.04
N ASN A 15 -6.41 -21.61 5.53
CA ASN A 15 -5.19 -21.26 6.24
C ASN A 15 -4.27 -20.42 5.36
N GLY A 16 -4.00 -19.18 5.79
CA GLY A 16 -2.91 -18.37 5.29
C GLY A 16 -3.23 -17.30 4.25
N GLN A 17 -4.50 -16.97 3.99
CA GLN A 17 -4.83 -15.91 3.05
C GLN A 17 -5.06 -14.58 3.77
N PHE A 18 -4.12 -13.68 3.57
CA PHE A 18 -4.18 -12.32 4.10
C PHE A 18 -5.15 -11.48 3.25
N ARG A 19 -6.21 -10.97 3.87
CA ARG A 19 -7.08 -9.97 3.23
C ARG A 19 -6.58 -8.58 3.59
N THR A 20 -6.30 -7.78 2.58
CA THR A 20 -5.95 -6.37 2.80
C THR A 20 -7.21 -5.62 3.25
N PRO A 21 -7.18 -4.94 4.39
CA PRO A 21 -8.31 -4.14 4.86
C PRO A 21 -8.73 -3.10 3.81
N ARG A 22 -10.04 -2.83 3.74
CA ARG A 22 -10.62 -1.96 2.72
C ARG A 22 -10.04 -0.56 2.73
N GLN A 23 -9.89 0.04 3.90
CA GLN A 23 -9.30 1.38 4.05
C GLN A 23 -7.86 1.45 3.51
N ILE A 24 -7.09 0.36 3.64
CA ILE A 24 -5.72 0.29 3.12
C ILE A 24 -5.73 0.19 1.60
N ARG A 25 -6.57 -0.67 1.02
CA ARG A 25 -6.71 -0.77 -0.44
C ARG A 25 -7.16 0.55 -1.04
N ALA A 26 -8.14 1.20 -0.41
CA ALA A 26 -8.74 2.43 -0.86
C ALA A 26 -7.71 3.57 -0.96
N PHE A 27 -6.93 3.83 0.11
CA PHE A 27 -5.94 4.88 0.03
C PHE A 27 -4.82 4.56 -0.98
N MET A 28 -4.41 3.30 -1.10
CA MET A 28 -3.42 2.89 -2.09
C MET A 28 -3.90 3.15 -3.53
N VAL A 29 -5.16 2.87 -3.82
CA VAL A 29 -5.78 3.19 -5.12
C VAL A 29 -5.80 4.70 -5.37
N GLU A 30 -6.19 5.51 -4.38
CA GLU A 30 -6.17 6.97 -4.51
C GLU A 30 -4.76 7.53 -4.68
N MET A 31 -3.76 6.96 -4.03
CA MET A 31 -2.38 7.39 -4.18
C MET A 31 -1.84 7.16 -5.59
N VAL A 32 -2.12 6.01 -6.20
CA VAL A 32 -1.71 5.74 -7.58
C VAL A 32 -2.61 6.41 -8.61
N ASP A 33 -3.84 6.78 -8.23
CA ASP A 33 -4.81 7.52 -9.05
C ASP A 33 -4.92 6.95 -10.47
N PRO A 34 -5.50 5.76 -10.65
CA PRO A 34 -5.66 5.16 -11.97
C PRO A 34 -6.52 6.03 -12.88
N ASP A 35 -6.26 5.95 -14.19
CA ASP A 35 -6.98 6.68 -15.21
C ASP A 35 -7.60 5.70 -16.24
N ILE A 36 -8.60 6.15 -16.98
CA ILE A 36 -9.22 5.35 -18.05
C ILE A 36 -8.15 4.99 -19.08
N GLY A 37 -8.10 3.70 -19.42
CA GLY A 37 -7.11 3.15 -20.34
C GLY A 37 -5.80 2.71 -19.68
N ASP A 38 -5.63 2.97 -18.38
CA ASP A 38 -4.52 2.38 -17.62
C ASP A 38 -4.76 0.88 -17.44
N SER A 39 -3.78 0.06 -17.77
CA SER A 39 -3.81 -1.37 -17.44
C SER A 39 -3.51 -1.59 -15.98
N LEU A 40 -4.45 -2.23 -15.26
CA LEU A 40 -4.39 -2.53 -13.83
C LEU A 40 -3.88 -3.95 -13.63
N PHE A 41 -2.92 -4.16 -12.75
CA PHE A 41 -2.38 -5.48 -12.48
C PHE A 41 -2.16 -5.75 -10.99
N ASP A 42 -2.58 -6.95 -10.56
CA ASP A 42 -2.24 -7.50 -9.25
C ASP A 42 -1.59 -8.88 -9.43
N PRO A 43 -0.29 -9.04 -9.14
CA PRO A 43 0.44 -10.29 -9.31
C PRO A 43 0.13 -11.37 -8.25
N ALA A 44 -0.67 -11.04 -7.23
CA ALA A 44 -1.10 -11.94 -6.16
C ALA A 44 -2.53 -11.59 -5.74
N CYS A 45 -3.47 -11.61 -6.70
CA CYS A 45 -4.74 -10.91 -6.63
C CYS A 45 -5.73 -11.42 -5.56
N GLY A 46 -5.52 -12.61 -5.02
CA GLY A 46 -6.40 -13.17 -3.99
C GLY A 46 -7.85 -13.17 -4.42
N THR A 47 -8.69 -12.35 -3.78
CA THR A 47 -10.11 -12.16 -4.12
C THR A 47 -10.37 -11.00 -5.11
N ALA A 48 -9.33 -10.45 -5.72
CA ALA A 48 -9.33 -9.27 -6.60
C ALA A 48 -9.73 -7.95 -5.93
N GLY A 49 -9.53 -7.83 -4.62
CA GLY A 49 -9.97 -6.64 -3.88
C GLY A 49 -9.36 -5.33 -4.42
N PHE A 50 -8.06 -5.28 -4.74
CA PHE A 50 -7.44 -4.10 -5.34
C PHE A 50 -7.97 -3.78 -6.72
N LEU A 51 -8.20 -4.79 -7.55
CA LEU A 51 -8.71 -4.60 -8.90
C LEU A 51 -10.14 -4.06 -8.88
N ILE A 52 -10.97 -4.54 -7.95
CA ILE A 52 -12.33 -4.05 -7.74
C ILE A 52 -12.31 -2.61 -7.25
N ASP A 53 -11.53 -2.32 -6.20
CA ASP A 53 -11.46 -0.97 -5.65
C ASP A 53 -10.92 0.03 -6.68
N ALA A 54 -10.00 -0.38 -7.58
CA ALA A 54 -9.54 0.46 -8.69
C ALA A 54 -10.62 0.71 -9.76
N VAL A 55 -11.41 -0.30 -10.08
CA VAL A 55 -12.56 -0.15 -11.00
C VAL A 55 -13.63 0.75 -10.38
N ASP A 56 -13.98 0.53 -9.13
CA ASP A 56 -14.93 1.37 -8.40
C ASP A 56 -14.44 2.82 -8.32
N TYR A 57 -13.15 3.04 -8.11
CA TYR A 57 -12.55 4.36 -8.16
C TYR A 57 -12.71 5.03 -9.54
N LEU A 58 -12.45 4.30 -10.62
CA LEU A 58 -12.65 4.80 -11.99
C LEU A 58 -14.12 5.12 -12.27
N LEU A 59 -15.04 4.25 -11.85
CA LEU A 59 -16.49 4.48 -11.97
C LEU A 59 -16.91 5.75 -11.23
N ALA A 60 -16.43 5.91 -10.01
CA ALA A 60 -16.72 7.08 -9.22
C ALA A 60 -16.11 8.37 -9.80
N LYS A 61 -14.93 8.27 -10.42
CA LYS A 61 -14.22 9.42 -11.02
C LYS A 61 -14.83 9.86 -12.34
N TYR A 62 -15.37 8.93 -13.15
CA TYR A 62 -15.71 9.17 -14.55
C TYR A 62 -17.16 8.89 -14.94
N SER A 63 -18.00 8.40 -14.07
CA SER A 63 -19.41 8.10 -14.39
C SER A 63 -20.37 8.71 -13.38
N ASP A 64 -21.64 8.72 -13.75
CA ASP A 64 -22.73 9.07 -12.84
C ASP A 64 -23.13 7.88 -11.95
N HIS A 65 -22.54 6.72 -12.19
CA HIS A 65 -22.70 5.55 -11.35
C HIS A 65 -22.02 5.81 -10.00
N ILE A 66 -22.83 5.98 -8.99
CA ILE A 66 -22.36 6.07 -7.60
C ILE A 66 -22.10 4.64 -7.18
N SER A 67 -20.87 4.16 -7.41
CA SER A 67 -20.43 2.96 -6.73
C SER A 67 -20.39 3.27 -5.22
N GLU A 68 -20.76 2.32 -4.40
CA GLU A 68 -20.54 2.35 -2.96
C GLU A 68 -19.01 2.30 -2.67
N TYR A 69 -18.28 3.23 -3.24
CA TYR A 69 -16.85 3.38 -2.93
C TYR A 69 -16.76 4.09 -1.57
N PRO A 70 -16.66 3.36 -0.48
CA PRO A 70 -16.78 3.94 0.82
C PRO A 70 -15.41 4.35 1.28
N ILE A 71 -15.02 5.51 0.93
CA ILE A 71 -13.78 5.95 1.48
C ILE A 71 -14.12 6.86 2.62
N TYR A 72 -14.46 7.19 3.45
CA TYR A 72 -14.38 8.14 4.58
C TYR A 72 -15.62 9.02 4.82
N GLY A 73 -16.65 8.43 5.40
CA GLY A 73 -17.75 9.15 6.05
C GLY A 73 -18.86 9.62 5.09
N GLU A 74 -20.04 9.95 5.66
CA GLU A 74 -21.22 10.40 4.92
C GLU A 74 -20.99 11.69 4.14
N ASP A 75 -20.21 12.62 4.68
CA ASP A 75 -19.78 13.86 4.02
C ASP A 75 -18.95 13.64 2.73
N TRP A 76 -18.37 12.48 2.58
CA TRP A 76 -17.49 12.23 1.46
C TRP A 76 -18.25 12.02 0.15
N LEU A 77 -19.42 11.38 0.18
CA LEU A 77 -20.29 11.23 -0.98
C LEU A 77 -20.75 12.60 -1.50
N GLU A 78 -21.05 13.52 -0.61
CA GLU A 78 -21.44 14.88 -0.99
C GLU A 78 -20.26 15.69 -1.54
N LYS A 79 -19.10 15.63 -0.91
CA LYS A 79 -17.85 16.26 -1.37
C LYS A 79 -17.39 15.64 -2.70
N LYS A 80 -17.53 14.32 -2.86
CA LYS A 80 -17.21 13.60 -4.09
C LYS A 80 -18.17 13.97 -5.24
N GLY A 81 -19.46 14.13 -4.97
CA GLY A 81 -20.41 14.59 -5.97
C GLY A 81 -20.01 15.93 -6.58
N LYS A 82 -19.55 16.87 -5.78
CA LYS A 82 -19.05 18.17 -6.24
C LYS A 82 -17.72 18.03 -7.00
N ALA A 83 -16.75 17.33 -6.46
CA ALA A 83 -15.46 17.10 -7.12
C ALA A 83 -15.62 16.33 -8.43
N LEU A 84 -16.55 15.39 -8.50
CA LEU A 84 -16.85 14.65 -9.72
C LEU A 84 -17.56 15.51 -10.76
N ALA A 85 -18.45 16.42 -10.36
CA ALA A 85 -19.10 17.38 -11.26
C ALA A 85 -18.09 18.37 -11.86
N ASP A 86 -17.16 18.85 -11.03
CA ASP A 86 -16.07 19.75 -11.48
C ASP A 86 -15.13 19.02 -12.43
N LEU A 87 -14.73 17.79 -12.11
CA LEU A 87 -13.93 16.93 -12.99
C LEU A 87 -14.64 16.61 -14.31
N LYS A 88 -15.97 16.42 -14.29
CA LYS A 88 -16.78 16.19 -15.50
C LYS A 88 -16.76 17.37 -16.45
N ALA A 89 -16.65 18.59 -15.95
CA ALA A 89 -16.56 19.80 -16.76
C ALA A 89 -15.20 19.95 -17.47
N GLU A 90 -14.14 19.39 -16.88
CA GLU A 90 -12.76 19.64 -17.30
C GLU A 90 -12.17 18.52 -18.19
N ILE A 91 -12.73 17.30 -18.19
CA ILE A 91 -12.09 16.15 -18.85
C ILE A 91 -12.86 15.66 -20.08
N PRO A 92 -12.33 15.90 -21.30
CA PRO A 92 -12.94 15.41 -22.56
C PRO A 92 -13.14 13.89 -22.62
N ARG A 93 -12.39 13.12 -21.82
CA ARG A 93 -12.44 11.64 -21.75
C ARG A 93 -13.74 11.08 -21.19
N LEU A 94 -14.56 11.88 -20.55
CA LEU A 94 -15.91 11.47 -20.13
C LEU A 94 -16.80 11.04 -21.29
N GLN A 95 -16.42 11.39 -22.51
CA GLN A 95 -17.13 10.95 -23.73
C GLN A 95 -16.96 9.45 -24.02
N THR A 96 -16.04 8.76 -23.35
CA THR A 96 -15.87 7.30 -23.47
C THR A 96 -16.94 6.48 -22.77
N TYR A 97 -17.78 7.12 -21.94
CA TYR A 97 -18.92 6.46 -21.32
C TYR A 97 -20.16 6.59 -22.20
N ARG A 98 -20.87 5.45 -22.43
CA ARG A 98 -22.14 5.48 -23.14
C ARG A 98 -23.17 6.30 -22.38
N LYS A 99 -23.98 7.07 -23.11
CA LYS A 99 -25.18 7.68 -22.56
C LYS A 99 -26.30 6.65 -22.53
N GLY A 100 -26.77 6.26 -21.36
CA GLY A 100 -28.08 5.66 -21.15
C GLY A 100 -29.17 6.75 -21.12
N ALA A 101 -30.40 6.46 -20.76
CA ALA A 101 -31.52 7.39 -20.73
C ALA A 101 -31.27 8.64 -19.85
N GLY A 102 -30.39 9.52 -20.30
CA GLY A 102 -29.96 10.74 -19.59
C GLY A 102 -28.71 10.62 -18.73
N GLU A 103 -28.20 9.41 -18.45
CA GLU A 103 -27.03 9.14 -17.62
C GLU A 103 -25.81 8.76 -18.45
N LYS A 104 -24.62 9.07 -17.94
CA LYS A 104 -23.36 8.58 -18.49
C LYS A 104 -23.07 7.20 -17.93
N ILE A 105 -23.20 6.18 -18.77
CA ILE A 105 -22.92 4.79 -18.40
C ILE A 105 -21.47 4.46 -18.76
N PRO A 106 -20.70 3.75 -17.89
CA PRO A 106 -19.36 3.32 -18.20
C PRO A 106 -19.28 2.46 -19.46
N ASP A 107 -18.24 2.63 -20.25
CA ASP A 107 -17.89 1.65 -21.27
C ASP A 107 -17.18 0.46 -20.61
N TRP A 108 -17.96 -0.53 -20.26
CA TRP A 108 -17.49 -1.73 -19.58
C TRP A 108 -16.42 -2.47 -20.37
N SER A 109 -16.41 -2.39 -21.69
CA SER A 109 -15.41 -3.06 -22.52
C SER A 109 -14.00 -2.48 -22.29
N LEU A 110 -13.88 -1.18 -22.07
CA LEU A 110 -12.62 -0.54 -21.74
C LEU A 110 -12.13 -0.95 -20.35
N LEU A 111 -13.04 -0.98 -19.37
CA LEU A 111 -12.69 -1.40 -18.00
C LEU A 111 -12.27 -2.87 -17.97
N GLU A 112 -13.02 -3.75 -18.63
CA GLU A 112 -12.71 -5.18 -18.72
C GLU A 112 -11.39 -5.45 -19.42
N ALA A 113 -11.07 -4.70 -20.47
CA ALA A 113 -9.80 -4.82 -21.18
C ALA A 113 -8.58 -4.41 -20.33
N SER A 114 -8.80 -3.61 -19.30
CA SER A 114 -7.73 -3.04 -18.46
C SER A 114 -7.38 -3.86 -17.21
N VAL A 115 -8.21 -4.86 -16.82
CA VAL A 115 -8.06 -5.61 -15.57
C VAL A 115 -7.29 -6.91 -15.76
N PHE A 116 -6.15 -7.03 -15.09
CA PHE A 116 -5.26 -8.20 -15.13
C PHE A 116 -4.93 -8.66 -13.71
N GLY A 117 -4.84 -9.95 -13.49
CA GLY A 117 -4.43 -10.51 -12.20
C GLY A 117 -3.93 -11.94 -12.31
N THR A 118 -3.08 -12.32 -11.37
CA THR A 118 -2.60 -13.70 -11.23
C THR A 118 -2.71 -14.16 -9.78
N ASP A 119 -2.99 -15.44 -9.61
CA ASP A 119 -2.90 -16.11 -8.30
C ASP A 119 -2.55 -17.59 -8.49
N VAL A 120 -1.78 -18.16 -7.57
CA VAL A 120 -1.41 -19.59 -7.61
C VAL A 120 -2.58 -20.50 -7.28
N SER A 121 -3.51 -20.01 -6.46
CA SER A 121 -4.67 -20.77 -6.00
C SER A 121 -5.78 -20.78 -7.03
N ARG A 122 -6.14 -21.98 -7.52
CA ARG A 122 -7.30 -22.17 -8.41
C ARG A 122 -8.60 -21.66 -7.77
N GLN A 123 -8.73 -21.83 -6.47
CA GLN A 123 -9.91 -21.37 -5.73
C GLN A 123 -9.97 -19.83 -5.71
N MET A 124 -8.84 -19.16 -5.46
CA MET A 124 -8.78 -17.70 -5.46
C MET A 124 -9.11 -17.12 -6.82
N VAL A 125 -8.54 -17.64 -7.90
CA VAL A 125 -8.89 -17.19 -9.26
C VAL A 125 -10.38 -17.32 -9.54
N ARG A 126 -11.03 -18.42 -9.12
CA ARG A 126 -12.48 -18.56 -9.27
C ARG A 126 -13.27 -17.52 -8.46
N ILE A 127 -12.88 -17.32 -7.20
CA ILE A 127 -13.50 -16.32 -6.32
C ILE A 127 -13.30 -14.91 -6.89
N SER A 128 -12.10 -14.59 -7.35
CA SER A 128 -11.79 -13.30 -8.00
C SER A 128 -12.65 -13.04 -9.22
N MET A 129 -12.79 -14.06 -10.09
CA MET A 129 -13.64 -13.95 -11.28
C MET A 129 -15.10 -13.69 -10.89
N MET A 130 -15.64 -14.46 -9.94
CA MET A 130 -17.00 -14.26 -9.45
C MET A 130 -17.18 -12.86 -8.84
N ASN A 131 -16.22 -12.42 -8.06
CA ASN A 131 -16.24 -11.12 -7.40
C ASN A 131 -16.22 -9.97 -8.42
N LEU A 132 -15.35 -10.04 -9.43
CA LEU A 132 -15.29 -9.06 -10.51
C LEU A 132 -16.59 -9.04 -11.34
N VAL A 133 -17.18 -10.21 -11.64
CA VAL A 133 -18.48 -10.30 -12.35
C VAL A 133 -19.59 -9.62 -11.57
N LEU A 134 -19.63 -9.79 -10.25
CA LEU A 134 -20.60 -9.11 -9.37
C LEU A 134 -20.45 -7.58 -9.37
N HIS A 135 -19.22 -7.09 -9.64
CA HIS A 135 -18.92 -5.66 -9.82
C HIS A 135 -18.98 -5.21 -11.29
N GLY A 136 -19.60 -6.01 -12.18
CA GLY A 136 -19.82 -5.66 -13.58
C GLY A 136 -18.68 -5.98 -14.54
N ILE A 137 -17.53 -6.48 -14.06
CA ILE A 137 -16.38 -6.86 -14.89
C ILE A 137 -16.46 -8.34 -15.24
N ARG A 138 -16.97 -8.65 -16.44
CA ARG A 138 -17.25 -10.03 -16.87
C ARG A 138 -16.06 -10.74 -17.51
N HIS A 139 -15.15 -9.98 -18.12
CA HIS A 139 -14.07 -10.50 -18.96
C HIS A 139 -12.68 -10.04 -18.50
N ALA A 140 -12.47 -9.93 -17.18
CA ALA A 140 -11.15 -9.66 -16.60
C ALA A 140 -10.14 -10.73 -17.02
N LYS A 141 -8.88 -10.33 -17.22
CA LYS A 141 -7.79 -11.22 -17.62
C LYS A 141 -7.09 -11.80 -16.39
N LEU A 142 -7.79 -12.67 -15.68
CA LEU A 142 -7.23 -13.38 -14.54
C LEU A 142 -6.65 -14.73 -14.97
N LYS A 143 -5.47 -15.06 -14.42
CA LYS A 143 -4.79 -16.34 -14.70
C LYS A 143 -4.41 -17.05 -13.41
N ARG A 144 -4.59 -18.37 -13.43
CA ARG A 144 -3.96 -19.22 -12.42
C ARG A 144 -2.49 -19.37 -12.80
N ALA A 145 -1.61 -18.67 -12.10
CA ALA A 145 -0.19 -18.71 -12.38
C ALA A 145 0.63 -18.38 -11.12
N ASN A 146 1.83 -18.91 -11.03
CA ASN A 146 2.83 -18.43 -10.12
C ASN A 146 3.62 -17.30 -10.80
N SER A 147 3.38 -16.06 -10.39
CA SER A 147 4.01 -14.88 -10.97
C SER A 147 5.53 -14.86 -10.86
N LEU A 148 6.09 -15.66 -9.94
CA LEU A 148 7.53 -15.71 -9.64
C LEU A 148 8.24 -16.89 -10.30
N SER A 149 7.53 -17.75 -11.06
CA SER A 149 8.09 -19.00 -11.61
C SER A 149 7.93 -19.10 -13.12
N ASP A 150 8.97 -19.53 -13.81
CA ASP A 150 8.92 -19.82 -15.25
C ASP A 150 7.98 -20.98 -15.58
N MET A 151 7.82 -21.92 -14.67
CA MET A 151 6.90 -23.05 -14.79
C MET A 151 5.49 -22.74 -14.27
N GLY A 152 5.21 -21.47 -14.01
CA GLY A 152 4.03 -21.02 -13.28
C GLY A 152 2.75 -20.87 -14.10
N GLY A 153 2.74 -21.19 -15.39
CA GLY A 153 1.54 -21.07 -16.24
C GLY A 153 1.38 -19.70 -16.91
N LEU A 154 2.42 -18.86 -16.92
CA LEU A 154 2.48 -17.62 -17.68
C LEU A 154 2.94 -17.90 -19.11
N THR A 155 2.39 -17.14 -20.06
CA THR A 155 2.83 -17.14 -21.48
C THR A 155 3.94 -16.11 -21.66
N GLU A 156 4.65 -16.17 -22.80
CA GLU A 156 5.64 -15.14 -23.15
C GLU A 156 5.03 -13.73 -23.22
N ASP A 157 3.80 -13.62 -23.69
CA ASP A 157 3.09 -12.34 -23.72
C ASP A 157 2.84 -11.80 -22.31
N ASP A 158 2.53 -12.66 -21.35
CA ASP A 158 2.38 -12.25 -19.95
C ASP A 158 3.70 -11.76 -19.37
N LEU A 159 4.80 -12.44 -19.68
CA LEU A 159 6.14 -12.08 -19.22
C LEU A 159 6.62 -10.73 -19.79
N ARG A 160 6.26 -10.45 -21.05
CA ARG A 160 6.61 -9.20 -21.75
C ARG A 160 5.67 -8.04 -21.44
N ARG A 161 4.47 -8.32 -20.93
CA ARG A 161 3.46 -7.29 -20.68
C ARG A 161 3.92 -6.30 -19.61
N ARG A 162 3.60 -5.03 -19.86
CA ARG A 162 3.87 -3.92 -18.93
C ARG A 162 2.55 -3.23 -18.59
N TYR A 163 2.43 -2.82 -17.33
CA TYR A 163 1.20 -2.29 -16.76
C TYR A 163 1.37 -0.85 -16.32
N LYS A 164 0.33 -0.04 -16.45
CA LYS A 164 0.32 1.35 -16.02
C LYS A 164 0.09 1.52 -14.52
N VAL A 165 -0.67 0.62 -13.94
CA VAL A 165 -0.94 0.62 -12.49
C VAL A 165 -0.76 -0.79 -11.96
N ILE A 166 0.08 -0.91 -10.92
CA ILE A 166 0.24 -2.16 -10.17
C ILE A 166 -0.13 -1.90 -8.72
N LEU A 167 -1.05 -2.70 -8.20
CA LEU A 167 -1.52 -2.66 -6.83
C LEU A 167 -1.42 -4.06 -6.24
N ALA A 168 -0.73 -4.23 -5.11
CA ALA A 168 -0.54 -5.54 -4.55
C ALA A 168 -0.32 -5.55 -3.04
N ASN A 169 -0.76 -6.63 -2.42
CA ASN A 169 -0.33 -7.07 -1.10
C ASN A 169 0.19 -8.52 -1.22
N PRO A 170 1.44 -8.71 -1.69
CA PRO A 170 2.00 -10.04 -1.88
C PRO A 170 2.27 -10.73 -0.55
N PRO A 171 2.41 -12.06 -0.51
CA PRO A 171 2.74 -12.80 0.71
C PRO A 171 4.09 -12.35 1.27
N PHE A 172 4.14 -12.10 2.60
CA PHE A 172 5.32 -11.55 3.30
C PHE A 172 6.36 -12.60 3.71
N ALA A 173 5.96 -13.86 3.79
CA ALA A 173 6.83 -14.93 4.23
C ALA A 173 6.77 -16.07 3.22
N GLY A 174 7.89 -16.36 2.62
CA GLY A 174 8.03 -17.49 1.71
C GLY A 174 9.42 -17.50 1.12
N GLN A 175 9.90 -18.69 0.84
CA GLN A 175 11.13 -18.90 0.08
C GLN A 175 10.80 -19.80 -1.10
N LEU A 176 11.28 -19.42 -2.28
CA LEU A 176 11.17 -20.26 -3.46
C LEU A 176 12.47 -21.03 -3.67
N PRO A 177 12.40 -22.30 -4.15
CA PRO A 177 13.57 -22.98 -4.64
C PRO A 177 14.22 -22.19 -5.79
N LYS A 178 15.54 -22.07 -5.77
CA LYS A 178 16.25 -21.25 -6.75
C LYS A 178 15.91 -21.63 -8.20
N ASP A 179 15.76 -22.89 -8.45
CA ASP A 179 15.51 -23.45 -9.79
C ASP A 179 14.07 -23.23 -10.30
N SER A 180 13.18 -22.80 -9.41
CA SER A 180 11.78 -22.45 -9.75
C SER A 180 11.57 -20.96 -9.99
N ILE A 181 12.57 -20.13 -9.69
CA ILE A 181 12.45 -18.67 -9.82
C ILE A 181 12.68 -18.28 -11.27
N ARG A 182 11.84 -17.40 -11.78
CA ARG A 182 11.98 -16.81 -13.12
C ARG A 182 13.39 -16.26 -13.34
N ALA A 183 14.03 -16.67 -14.42
CA ALA A 183 15.39 -16.27 -14.77
C ALA A 183 15.49 -14.76 -15.13
N ASP A 184 14.37 -14.15 -15.56
CA ASP A 184 14.32 -12.74 -15.96
C ASP A 184 14.16 -11.78 -14.78
N LEU A 185 13.94 -12.26 -13.54
CA LEU A 185 13.85 -11.39 -12.37
C LEU A 185 15.25 -10.91 -11.94
N PRO A 186 15.49 -9.60 -11.91
CA PRO A 186 16.81 -9.02 -11.64
C PRO A 186 17.14 -9.01 -10.12
N THR A 187 17.05 -10.17 -9.48
CA THR A 187 17.40 -10.35 -8.06
C THR A 187 17.94 -11.75 -7.80
N ASN A 188 18.92 -11.84 -6.90
CA ASN A 188 19.48 -13.11 -6.43
C ASN A 188 18.80 -13.65 -5.16
N SER A 189 17.69 -13.05 -4.75
CA SER A 189 16.96 -13.46 -3.56
C SER A 189 16.08 -14.68 -3.81
N LYS A 190 15.84 -15.46 -2.75
CA LYS A 190 14.81 -16.52 -2.71
C LYS A 190 13.57 -16.09 -1.93
N LYS A 191 13.62 -14.94 -1.27
CA LYS A 191 12.54 -14.42 -0.44
C LYS A 191 11.42 -13.85 -1.30
N SER A 192 10.19 -14.28 -1.07
CA SER A 192 9.01 -13.90 -1.85
C SER A 192 8.80 -12.39 -1.91
N GLU A 193 8.98 -11.69 -0.79
CA GLU A 193 8.79 -10.23 -0.71
C GLU A 193 9.74 -9.45 -1.61
N LEU A 194 11.00 -9.89 -1.73
CA LEU A 194 11.98 -9.26 -2.63
C LEU A 194 11.72 -9.61 -4.10
N LEU A 195 11.31 -10.85 -4.35
CA LEU A 195 10.96 -11.32 -5.69
C LEU A 195 9.73 -10.58 -6.24
N PHE A 196 8.67 -10.41 -5.44
CA PHE A 196 7.49 -9.66 -5.85
C PHE A 196 7.78 -8.19 -6.12
N LEU A 197 8.57 -7.52 -5.27
CA LEU A 197 8.95 -6.14 -5.54
C LEU A 197 9.77 -6.02 -6.84
N SER A 198 10.73 -6.92 -7.06
CA SER A 198 11.51 -6.99 -8.29
C SER A 198 10.62 -7.22 -9.53
N LEU A 199 9.64 -8.13 -9.43
CA LEU A 199 8.66 -8.40 -10.47
C LEU A 199 7.83 -7.15 -10.82
N MET A 200 7.31 -6.45 -9.81
CA MET A 200 6.52 -5.24 -10.03
C MET A 200 7.33 -4.13 -10.67
N MET A 201 8.57 -3.93 -10.25
CA MET A 201 9.50 -2.98 -10.88
C MET A 201 9.72 -3.31 -12.36
N GLN A 202 9.88 -4.60 -12.70
CA GLN A 202 10.08 -5.06 -14.07
C GLN A 202 8.82 -4.88 -14.93
N HIS A 203 7.65 -5.23 -14.40
CA HIS A 203 6.38 -5.19 -15.15
C HIS A 203 5.74 -3.80 -15.21
N LEU A 204 6.31 -2.80 -14.56
CA LEU A 204 5.79 -1.43 -14.63
C LEU A 204 6.13 -0.79 -15.98
N ALA A 205 5.12 -0.26 -16.67
CA ALA A 205 5.28 0.47 -17.91
C ALA A 205 5.98 1.83 -17.68
N PRO A 206 6.66 2.40 -18.67
CA PRO A 206 7.13 3.78 -18.58
C PRO A 206 6.01 4.75 -18.20
N GLY A 207 6.24 5.59 -17.17
CA GLY A 207 5.23 6.46 -16.58
C GLY A 207 4.21 5.74 -15.69
N GLY A 208 4.30 4.40 -15.57
CA GLY A 208 3.41 3.61 -14.72
C GLY A 208 3.69 3.79 -13.23
N ARG A 209 2.70 3.51 -12.40
CA ARG A 209 2.69 3.72 -10.94
C ARG A 209 2.40 2.41 -10.21
N CYS A 210 3.08 2.20 -9.10
CA CYS A 210 2.88 1.05 -8.24
C CYS A 210 2.63 1.48 -6.80
N ALA A 211 1.67 0.85 -6.13
CA ALA A 211 1.58 0.85 -4.67
C ALA A 211 1.57 -0.60 -4.17
N VAL A 212 2.47 -0.91 -3.27
CA VAL A 212 2.65 -2.27 -2.75
C VAL A 212 2.82 -2.28 -1.24
N VAL A 213 2.12 -3.20 -0.59
CA VAL A 213 2.35 -3.49 0.83
C VAL A 213 3.60 -4.36 0.97
N VAL A 214 4.50 -3.94 1.85
CA VAL A 214 5.74 -4.67 2.15
C VAL A 214 5.90 -4.84 3.66
N PRO A 215 6.51 -5.94 4.13
CA PRO A 215 6.91 -6.05 5.52
C PRO A 215 7.99 -5.01 5.85
N GLU A 216 7.95 -4.45 7.05
CA GLU A 216 8.90 -3.41 7.46
C GLU A 216 10.35 -3.89 7.36
N GLY A 217 10.62 -5.18 7.56
CA GLY A 217 11.94 -5.78 7.40
C GLY A 217 12.55 -5.63 5.99
N LEU A 218 11.74 -5.44 4.94
CA LEU A 218 12.24 -5.13 3.60
C LEU A 218 12.88 -3.73 3.56
N LEU A 219 12.37 -2.79 4.36
CA LEU A 219 12.80 -1.39 4.33
C LEU A 219 14.19 -1.18 4.92
N PHE A 220 14.60 -2.00 5.89
CA PHE A 220 15.88 -1.86 6.59
C PHE A 220 16.74 -3.12 6.61
N GLY A 221 16.32 -4.21 5.98
CA GLY A 221 17.10 -5.44 5.91
C GLY A 221 18.52 -5.19 5.38
N SER A 222 19.53 -5.80 6.04
CA SER A 222 20.97 -5.56 5.79
C SER A 222 21.62 -6.53 4.81
N THR A 223 20.89 -7.55 4.30
CA THR A 223 21.49 -8.45 3.31
C THR A 223 21.68 -7.73 1.97
N GLY A 224 22.71 -8.11 1.20
CA GLY A 224 23.01 -7.51 -0.11
C GLY A 224 21.79 -7.43 -1.00
N ALA A 225 20.97 -8.51 -1.06
CA ALA A 225 19.75 -8.51 -1.89
C ALA A 225 18.72 -7.44 -1.47
N HIS A 226 18.59 -7.13 -0.16
CA HIS A 226 17.72 -6.04 0.30
C HIS A 226 18.28 -4.68 -0.11
N VAL A 227 19.57 -4.46 0.14
CA VAL A 227 20.23 -3.19 -0.18
C VAL A 227 20.20 -2.94 -1.68
N ASP A 228 20.56 -3.92 -2.50
CA ASP A 228 20.58 -3.80 -3.96
C ASP A 228 19.19 -3.47 -4.53
N LEU A 229 18.13 -4.12 -4.00
CA LEU A 229 16.78 -3.87 -4.47
C LEU A 229 16.28 -2.46 -4.09
N ARG A 230 16.56 -2.00 -2.85
CA ARG A 230 16.24 -0.63 -2.43
C ARG A 230 17.05 0.41 -3.19
N LYS A 231 18.34 0.15 -3.41
CA LYS A 231 19.20 0.98 -4.26
C LYS A 231 18.60 1.14 -5.65
N LYS A 232 18.22 0.02 -6.28
CA LYS A 232 17.55 0.04 -7.58
C LYS A 232 16.25 0.82 -7.56
N LEU A 233 15.41 0.62 -6.52
CA LEU A 233 14.15 1.36 -6.36
C LEU A 233 14.39 2.87 -6.27
N VAL A 234 15.39 3.31 -5.51
CA VAL A 234 15.70 4.73 -5.32
C VAL A 234 16.37 5.35 -6.55
N HIS A 235 17.18 4.60 -7.32
CA HIS A 235 17.91 5.15 -8.47
C HIS A 235 17.16 5.06 -9.78
N ASP A 236 16.52 3.91 -10.07
CA ASP A 236 15.92 3.64 -11.36
C ASP A 236 14.45 4.07 -11.42
N PHE A 237 13.81 4.30 -10.26
CA PHE A 237 12.43 4.73 -10.14
C PHE A 237 12.32 6.05 -9.39
N ASP A 238 11.18 6.72 -9.54
CA ASP A 238 10.78 7.78 -8.61
C ASP A 238 10.06 7.11 -7.42
N LEU A 239 10.77 6.92 -6.31
CA LEU A 239 10.13 6.54 -5.05
C LEU A 239 9.37 7.76 -4.53
N LEU A 240 8.03 7.73 -4.65
CA LEU A 240 7.16 8.86 -4.34
C LEU A 240 6.88 8.94 -2.85
N ALA A 241 6.55 7.79 -2.24
CA ALA A 241 6.17 7.72 -0.84
C ALA A 241 6.56 6.41 -0.16
N VAL A 242 6.82 6.51 1.13
CA VAL A 242 6.89 5.40 2.09
C VAL A 242 5.87 5.68 3.19
N VAL A 243 4.80 4.90 3.26
CA VAL A 243 3.75 5.03 4.26
C VAL A 243 3.88 3.91 5.27
N SER A 244 4.33 4.22 6.49
CA SER A 244 4.40 3.25 7.59
C SER A 244 3.00 3.01 8.15
N LEU A 245 2.63 1.74 8.32
CA LEU A 245 1.33 1.35 8.89
C LEU A 245 1.49 0.92 10.35
N PRO A 246 0.46 1.11 11.19
CA PRO A 246 0.52 0.68 12.58
C PRO A 246 0.59 -0.85 12.68
N ALA A 247 1.16 -1.35 13.77
CA ALA A 247 1.15 -2.77 14.06
C ALA A 247 -0.29 -3.29 14.17
N GLY A 248 -0.53 -4.52 13.68
CA GLY A 248 -1.84 -5.15 13.80
C GLY A 248 -2.88 -4.75 12.75
N VAL A 249 -2.53 -3.93 11.75
CA VAL A 249 -3.44 -3.59 10.61
C VAL A 249 -4.01 -4.84 9.96
N PHE A 250 -3.21 -5.90 9.86
CA PHE A 250 -3.60 -7.16 9.22
C PHE A 250 -4.11 -8.23 10.21
N LYS A 251 -4.38 -7.89 11.47
CA LYS A 251 -5.02 -8.84 12.41
C LYS A 251 -6.42 -9.22 11.92
N PRO A 252 -6.87 -10.45 12.12
CA PRO A 252 -6.22 -11.53 12.89
C PRO A 252 -5.16 -12.32 12.09
N TYR A 253 -4.88 -11.99 10.83
CA TYR A 253 -4.06 -12.81 9.93
C TYR A 253 -2.56 -12.62 10.13
N ALA A 254 -2.09 -11.41 10.39
CA ALA A 254 -0.68 -11.11 10.64
C ALA A 254 -0.51 -9.98 11.67
N GLY A 255 0.47 -10.18 12.57
CA GLY A 255 0.91 -9.15 13.52
C GLY A 255 2.13 -8.35 13.04
N VAL A 256 2.63 -8.63 11.84
CA VAL A 256 3.85 -7.99 11.32
C VAL A 256 3.58 -6.53 10.99
N LYS A 257 4.47 -5.64 11.42
CA LYS A 257 4.44 -4.23 11.02
C LYS A 257 4.81 -4.11 9.54
N THR A 258 4.05 -3.31 8.81
CA THR A 258 4.14 -3.19 7.36
C THR A 258 4.21 -1.73 6.93
N ALA A 259 4.55 -1.53 5.67
CA ALA A 259 4.49 -0.23 5.03
C ALA A 259 3.95 -0.36 3.60
N VAL A 260 3.52 0.76 3.04
CA VAL A 260 3.19 0.87 1.62
C VAL A 260 4.29 1.67 0.92
N LEU A 261 4.87 1.07 -0.12
CA LEU A 261 5.76 1.75 -1.05
C LEU A 261 4.95 2.25 -2.25
N VAL A 262 5.05 3.53 -2.55
CA VAL A 262 4.46 4.13 -3.75
C VAL A 262 5.58 4.64 -4.63
N PHE A 263 5.69 4.11 -5.85
CA PHE A 263 6.75 4.49 -6.78
C PHE A 263 6.24 4.52 -8.22
N ARG A 264 6.97 5.25 -9.05
CA ARG A 264 6.67 5.45 -10.47
C ARG A 264 7.89 5.08 -11.31
N LYS A 265 7.67 4.36 -12.41
CA LYS A 265 8.70 4.20 -13.43
C LYS A 265 8.78 5.49 -14.25
N PRO A 266 9.95 6.07 -14.44
CA PRO A 266 10.08 7.26 -15.28
C PRO A 266 9.56 7.02 -16.69
N ALA A 267 9.08 8.09 -17.32
CA ALA A 267 8.55 8.00 -18.68
C ALA A 267 9.64 7.73 -19.73
N SER A 268 10.88 8.14 -19.44
CA SER A 268 12.07 7.86 -20.25
C SER A 268 13.31 7.81 -19.34
N ASP A 269 14.39 7.21 -19.83
CA ASP A 269 15.65 7.13 -19.08
C ASP A 269 16.29 8.50 -18.86
N SER A 270 16.04 9.45 -19.76
CA SER A 270 16.48 10.85 -19.66
C SER A 270 15.59 11.73 -18.78
N ALA A 271 14.45 11.20 -18.27
CA ALA A 271 13.58 11.97 -17.40
C ALA A 271 14.30 12.34 -16.09
N LYS A 272 14.17 13.60 -15.69
CA LYS A 272 14.70 14.07 -14.40
C LYS A 272 14.00 13.30 -13.27
N ARG A 273 14.78 12.70 -12.40
CA ARG A 273 14.29 12.00 -11.23
C ARG A 273 13.85 12.96 -10.14
N LEU A 274 12.87 12.55 -9.36
CA LEU A 274 12.50 13.29 -8.17
C LEU A 274 13.62 13.16 -7.12
N ASP A 275 13.98 14.28 -6.51
CA ASP A 275 15.06 14.31 -5.52
C ASP A 275 14.60 13.88 -4.13
N LYS A 276 13.33 14.04 -3.82
CA LYS A 276 12.79 13.83 -2.48
C LYS A 276 11.78 12.70 -2.44
N VAL A 277 11.81 11.96 -1.32
CA VAL A 277 10.87 10.91 -0.97
C VAL A 277 10.02 11.39 0.19
N TRP A 278 8.72 11.25 0.07
CA TRP A 278 7.76 11.56 1.12
C TRP A 278 7.60 10.38 2.07
N PHE A 279 7.64 10.65 3.36
CA PHE A 279 7.37 9.68 4.42
C PHE A 279 6.12 10.08 5.17
N TYR A 280 5.27 9.13 5.46
CA TYR A 280 4.09 9.30 6.30
C TYR A 280 3.96 8.15 7.28
N GLU A 281 3.68 8.46 8.55
CA GLU A 281 3.43 7.48 9.59
C GLU A 281 1.95 7.49 9.95
N VAL A 282 1.21 6.45 9.54
CA VAL A 282 -0.16 6.19 9.97
C VAL A 282 -0.07 5.57 11.36
N ARG A 283 -0.59 6.25 12.37
CA ARG A 283 -0.67 5.73 13.75
C ARG A 283 -1.98 5.04 14.01
N ASN A 284 -3.05 5.55 13.38
CA ASN A 284 -4.40 5.04 13.51
C ASN A 284 -5.03 4.91 12.12
N ASP A 285 -5.55 3.74 11.82
CA ASP A 285 -6.17 3.44 10.51
C ASP A 285 -7.69 3.34 10.57
N GLY A 286 -8.31 3.90 11.61
CA GLY A 286 -9.76 3.88 11.80
C GLY A 286 -10.29 2.61 12.48
N TYR A 287 -9.39 1.73 12.97
CA TYR A 287 -9.77 0.47 13.59
C TYR A 287 -8.94 0.18 14.84
N ASP A 288 -9.58 -0.38 15.86
CA ASP A 288 -8.91 -0.81 17.10
C ASP A 288 -8.04 -2.06 16.79
N PRO A 289 -6.71 -2.00 17.04
CA PRO A 289 -5.82 -3.11 16.74
C PRO A 289 -6.03 -4.34 17.64
N ASP A 290 -6.64 -4.16 18.80
CA ASP A 290 -6.75 -5.19 19.84
C ASP A 290 -8.17 -5.74 19.99
N LYS A 291 -9.18 -5.05 19.46
CA LYS A 291 -10.56 -5.51 19.49
C LYS A 291 -10.97 -6.17 18.18
N ILE A 292 -11.31 -7.45 18.25
CA ILE A 292 -11.79 -8.23 17.12
C ILE A 292 -13.24 -8.65 17.39
N SER A 293 -14.12 -8.37 16.43
CA SER A 293 -15.53 -8.75 16.47
C SER A 293 -15.99 -9.12 15.06
N GLY A 294 -16.84 -10.15 14.93
CA GLY A 294 -17.37 -10.55 13.63
C GLY A 294 -16.32 -10.98 12.59
N GLY A 295 -15.12 -11.40 13.04
CA GLY A 295 -14.02 -11.83 12.15
C GLY A 295 -13.14 -10.68 11.64
N GLY A 296 -13.33 -9.46 12.10
CA GLY A 296 -12.53 -8.28 11.76
C GLY A 296 -12.25 -7.39 12.96
N ARG A 297 -11.41 -6.37 12.76
CA ARG A 297 -11.15 -5.34 13.77
C ARG A 297 -12.36 -4.42 13.94
N VAL A 298 -12.56 -3.91 15.14
CA VAL A 298 -13.66 -2.98 15.46
C VAL A 298 -13.33 -1.58 14.96
N GLU A 299 -14.26 -0.93 14.30
CA GLU A 299 -14.11 0.44 13.80
C GLU A 299 -13.98 1.46 14.93
N THR A 300 -13.07 2.42 14.75
CA THR A 300 -12.83 3.58 15.61
C THR A 300 -12.66 4.82 14.72
N PRO A 301 -13.74 5.35 14.14
CA PRO A 301 -13.68 6.40 13.11
C PRO A 301 -12.95 7.66 13.58
N ASP A 302 -13.07 8.00 14.87
CA ASP A 302 -12.42 9.17 15.47
C ASP A 302 -10.88 9.05 15.54
N LYS A 303 -10.33 7.84 15.36
CA LYS A 303 -8.91 7.55 15.35
C LYS A 303 -8.50 7.07 13.96
N ASN A 304 -8.41 7.99 13.01
CA ASN A 304 -8.13 7.68 11.62
C ASN A 304 -7.27 8.77 10.95
N ASP A 305 -6.03 8.43 10.64
CA ASP A 305 -5.07 9.35 10.01
C ASP A 305 -5.14 9.30 8.47
N ILE A 306 -5.90 8.35 7.89
CA ILE A 306 -5.93 8.16 6.43
C ILE A 306 -6.53 9.37 5.68
N PRO A 307 -7.58 10.04 6.16
CA PRO A 307 -8.06 11.27 5.52
C PRO A 307 -7.00 12.37 5.43
N ASP A 308 -6.22 12.56 6.50
CA ASP A 308 -5.11 13.51 6.54
C ASP A 308 -3.99 13.10 5.58
N LEU A 309 -3.59 11.83 5.58
CA LEU A 309 -2.64 11.27 4.62
C LEU A 309 -3.02 11.61 3.18
N LEU A 310 -4.28 11.36 2.81
CA LEU A 310 -4.76 11.61 1.46
C LEU A 310 -4.83 13.11 1.11
N ALA A 311 -5.21 13.95 2.04
CA ALA A 311 -5.22 15.41 1.85
C ALA A 311 -3.80 15.93 1.57
N GLN A 312 -2.83 15.50 2.37
CA GLN A 312 -1.41 15.87 2.18
C GLN A 312 -0.83 15.27 0.90
N TRP A 313 -1.16 14.01 0.58
CA TRP A 313 -0.75 13.39 -0.67
C TRP A 313 -1.25 14.14 -1.90
N LYS A 314 -2.53 14.54 -1.91
CA LYS A 314 -3.12 15.33 -3.00
C LYS A 314 -2.38 16.67 -3.18
N THR A 315 -2.05 17.35 -2.08
CA THR A 315 -1.28 18.58 -2.10
C THR A 315 0.14 18.37 -2.66
N TYR A 316 0.83 17.32 -2.20
CA TYR A 316 2.16 16.95 -2.67
C TYR A 316 2.16 16.57 -4.16
N LYS A 317 1.17 15.82 -4.61
CA LYS A 317 0.98 15.46 -6.02
C LYS A 317 0.69 16.69 -6.89
N ALA A 318 -0.18 17.60 -6.43
CA ALA A 318 -0.53 18.83 -7.13
C ALA A 318 0.67 19.79 -7.28
N SER A 319 1.62 19.77 -6.34
CA SER A 319 2.88 20.52 -6.44
C SER A 319 3.93 19.88 -7.37
N GLY A 320 3.57 18.83 -8.11
CA GLY A 320 4.48 18.07 -8.96
C GLY A 320 5.51 17.26 -8.19
N TYR A 321 5.14 16.80 -6.99
CA TYR A 321 6.00 16.07 -6.04
C TYR A 321 7.19 16.89 -5.54
N THR A 322 6.97 18.20 -5.37
CA THR A 322 7.88 19.10 -4.67
C THR A 322 7.31 19.43 -3.29
N ILE A 323 8.16 19.81 -2.33
CA ILE A 323 7.66 20.24 -1.03
C ILE A 323 6.81 21.49 -1.24
N PRO A 324 5.52 21.50 -0.84
CA PRO A 324 4.68 22.65 -0.98
C PRO A 324 5.25 23.88 -0.24
N PRO A 325 5.10 25.10 -0.76
CA PRO A 325 5.52 26.32 -0.06
C PRO A 325 4.91 26.39 1.34
N GLY A 326 5.70 26.79 2.33
CA GLY A 326 5.28 26.85 3.74
C GLY A 326 5.46 25.55 4.51
N LEU A 327 5.80 24.43 3.85
CA LEU A 327 6.11 23.15 4.47
C LEU A 327 7.62 22.84 4.49
N GLU A 328 8.43 23.86 4.40
CA GLU A 328 9.89 23.79 4.25
C GLU A 328 10.59 23.17 5.46
N ALA A 329 9.96 23.19 6.60
CA ALA A 329 10.51 22.65 7.86
C ALA A 329 10.55 21.11 7.93
N ASN A 330 10.27 20.39 6.85
CA ASN A 330 10.25 18.92 6.79
C ASN A 330 9.27 18.24 7.75
N THR A 331 8.35 18.98 8.36
CA THR A 331 7.47 18.43 9.38
C THR A 331 6.07 19.02 9.28
N LEU A 332 5.08 18.17 9.10
CA LEU A 332 3.69 18.50 9.39
C LEU A 332 3.31 17.85 10.71
N LEU A 333 2.80 18.64 11.64
CA LEU A 333 2.25 18.12 12.87
C LEU A 333 0.81 17.69 12.59
N ALA A 334 0.49 16.43 12.84
CA ALA A 334 -0.89 15.97 12.85
C ALA A 334 -1.70 16.74 13.91
N HIS A 335 -2.99 16.88 13.68
CA HIS A 335 -3.89 17.59 14.61
C HIS A 335 -3.63 17.21 16.07
N GLY A 336 -3.13 18.15 16.88
CA GLY A 336 -2.87 17.99 18.31
C GLY A 336 -1.66 17.10 18.68
N SER A 337 -0.90 16.57 17.73
CA SER A 337 0.29 15.77 17.99
C SER A 337 1.52 16.67 18.20
N LYS A 338 2.37 16.31 19.16
CA LYS A 338 3.69 16.93 19.36
C LYS A 338 4.74 16.40 18.40
N GLU A 339 4.46 15.30 17.70
CA GLU A 339 5.36 14.65 16.76
C GLU A 339 4.85 14.72 15.32
N PRO A 340 5.75 14.92 14.34
CA PRO A 340 5.38 14.89 12.93
C PRO A 340 4.92 13.49 12.53
N ASN A 341 3.88 13.43 11.69
CA ASN A 341 3.45 12.21 11.03
C ASN A 341 3.88 12.18 9.55
N CYS A 342 4.47 13.25 9.04
CA CYS A 342 4.88 13.40 7.67
C CYS A 342 6.21 14.16 7.58
N TRP A 343 7.12 13.72 6.69
CA TRP A 343 8.42 14.37 6.43
C TRP A 343 8.97 13.95 5.06
N TRP A 344 10.04 14.64 4.63
CA TRP A 344 10.74 14.35 3.38
C TRP A 344 12.21 14.04 3.63
N THR A 345 12.75 13.14 2.83
CA THR A 345 14.18 12.83 2.81
C THR A 345 14.69 12.87 1.38
N THR A 346 15.92 13.34 1.16
CA THR A 346 16.53 13.36 -0.17
C THR A 346 17.07 11.99 -0.54
N ARG A 347 17.15 11.71 -1.86
CA ARG A 347 17.75 10.47 -2.37
C ARG A 347 19.22 10.33 -1.95
N GLU A 348 19.95 11.46 -1.86
CA GLU A 348 21.32 11.52 -1.40
C GLU A 348 21.46 11.02 0.04
N LYS A 349 20.63 11.54 0.97
CA LYS A 349 20.59 11.04 2.35
C LYS A 349 20.21 9.57 2.45
N LEU A 350 19.26 9.11 1.60
CA LEU A 350 18.94 7.68 1.56
C LEU A 350 20.14 6.84 1.13
N ALA A 351 20.94 7.32 0.16
CA ALA A 351 22.15 6.63 -0.29
C ALA A 351 23.23 6.59 0.82
N GLU A 352 23.42 7.68 1.56
CA GLU A 352 24.32 7.75 2.70
C GLU A 352 23.93 6.79 3.84
N GLY A 353 22.62 6.51 3.99
CA GLY A 353 22.06 5.59 4.98
C GLY A 353 21.81 4.18 4.45
N ASP A 354 22.62 3.66 3.52
CA ASP A 354 22.49 2.31 2.94
C ASP A 354 21.10 2.02 2.36
N TYR A 355 20.48 3.05 1.79
CA TYR A 355 19.12 2.97 1.24
C TYR A 355 18.08 2.46 2.24
N ASN A 356 18.29 2.69 3.52
CA ASN A 356 17.30 2.39 4.54
C ASN A 356 16.03 3.21 4.29
N LEU A 357 14.88 2.54 4.15
CA LEU A 357 13.57 3.16 3.91
C LEU A 357 12.66 3.10 5.15
N GLY A 358 13.19 2.69 6.29
CA GLY A 358 12.45 2.66 7.55
C GLY A 358 12.06 4.07 7.99
N ALA A 359 10.77 4.34 8.14
CA ALA A 359 10.25 5.66 8.44
C ALA A 359 10.89 6.30 9.70
N GLY A 360 11.07 5.52 10.75
CA GLY A 360 11.68 5.97 12.00
C GLY A 360 13.14 6.47 11.86
N GLN A 361 13.88 5.99 10.86
CA GLN A 361 15.25 6.44 10.58
C GLN A 361 15.31 7.92 10.20
N TRP A 362 14.32 8.38 9.47
CA TRP A 362 14.29 9.70 8.83
C TRP A 362 13.33 10.68 9.51
N LYS A 363 12.64 10.22 10.54
CA LYS A 363 11.70 11.05 11.29
C LYS A 363 12.47 12.19 11.98
N PRO A 364 12.09 13.45 11.75
CA PRO A 364 12.71 14.58 12.43
C PRO A 364 12.51 14.44 13.93
N ARG A 365 13.59 14.58 14.68
CA ARG A 365 13.52 14.69 16.13
C ARG A 365 13.01 16.10 16.45
N VAL A 366 11.84 16.19 17.06
CA VAL A 366 11.43 17.44 17.70
C VAL A 366 12.38 17.60 18.89
N ALA A 367 13.17 18.66 18.88
CA ALA A 367 13.95 18.99 20.05
C ALA A 367 12.96 19.20 21.20
N GLU A 368 12.93 18.26 22.12
CA GLU A 368 12.29 18.54 23.41
C GLU A 368 12.98 19.79 23.92
N LYS A 369 12.18 20.83 24.28
CA LYS A 369 12.72 21.89 25.12
C LYS A 369 13.42 21.15 26.25
N SER A 370 14.72 21.37 26.43
CA SER A 370 15.42 20.85 27.57
C SER A 370 14.51 21.06 28.78
N SER A 371 13.99 19.98 29.33
CA SER A 371 13.34 20.08 30.64
C SER A 371 14.39 20.70 31.53
N ASP A 372 14.04 21.73 32.26
CA ASP A 372 14.90 22.27 33.32
C ASP A 372 15.04 21.27 34.49
N GLU A 373 14.73 20.02 34.23
CA GLU A 373 14.93 18.89 35.15
C GLU A 373 16.41 18.61 35.30
N ASP A 374 16.82 18.57 36.55
CA ASP A 374 18.20 18.27 36.92
C ASP A 374 18.56 16.90 36.34
N PRO A 375 19.66 16.79 35.56
CA PRO A 375 20.12 15.51 35.01
C PRO A 375 20.24 14.39 36.06
N SER A 376 20.46 14.73 37.32
CA SER A 376 20.46 13.78 38.45
C SER A 376 19.09 13.18 38.74
N GLU A 377 17.99 13.94 38.59
CA GLU A 377 16.63 13.44 38.78
C GLU A 377 16.24 12.50 37.62
N LEU A 378 16.59 12.85 36.39
CA LEU A 378 16.36 12.00 35.23
C LEU A 378 17.10 10.65 35.33
N VAL A 379 18.36 10.68 35.78
CA VAL A 379 19.14 9.47 36.04
C VAL A 379 18.50 8.65 37.17
N ALA A 380 17.99 9.29 38.22
CA ALA A 380 17.32 8.58 39.32
C ALA A 380 16.02 7.91 38.87
N GLU A 381 15.23 8.55 37.99
CA GLU A 381 14.02 7.99 37.43
C GLU A 381 14.32 6.77 36.54
N VAL A 382 15.29 6.88 35.61
CA VAL A 382 15.74 5.79 34.75
C VAL A 382 16.26 4.61 35.58
N LEU A 383 17.04 4.87 36.63
CA LEU A 383 17.50 3.84 37.57
C LEU A 383 16.34 3.18 38.32
N GLY A 384 15.30 3.95 38.66
CA GLY A 384 14.08 3.44 39.30
C GLY A 384 13.34 2.45 38.38
N ASP A 385 13.21 2.78 37.13
CA ASP A 385 12.53 1.94 36.15
C ASP A 385 13.36 0.67 35.80
N TYR A 386 14.68 0.79 35.70
CA TYR A 386 15.56 -0.36 35.57
C TYR A 386 15.42 -1.35 36.74
N ARG A 387 15.33 -0.85 37.98
CA ARG A 387 15.12 -1.70 39.16
C ARG A 387 13.78 -2.43 39.12
N LYS A 388 12.69 -1.77 38.66
CA LYS A 388 11.37 -2.42 38.47
C LYS A 388 11.45 -3.56 37.45
N VAL A 389 12.14 -3.35 36.34
CA VAL A 389 12.35 -4.38 35.30
C VAL A 389 13.15 -5.56 35.87
N VAL A 390 14.25 -5.31 36.58
CA VAL A 390 15.08 -6.35 37.20
C VAL A 390 14.24 -7.16 38.20
N THR A 391 13.49 -6.50 39.08
CA THR A 391 12.61 -7.19 40.05
C THR A 391 11.54 -8.04 39.35
N GLY A 392 10.97 -7.55 38.25
CA GLY A 392 10.02 -8.31 37.43
C GLY A 392 10.63 -9.56 36.81
N LEU A 393 11.86 -9.45 36.30
CA LEU A 393 12.60 -10.59 35.75
C LEU A 393 13.01 -11.60 36.82
N GLU A 394 13.43 -11.16 38.00
CA GLU A 394 13.74 -12.03 39.14
C GLU A 394 12.50 -12.84 39.60
N LYS A 395 11.32 -12.17 39.64
CA LYS A 395 10.06 -12.86 39.95
C LYS A 395 9.69 -13.91 38.91
N LEU A 396 9.81 -13.58 37.63
CA LEU A 396 9.61 -14.51 36.51
C LEU A 396 10.59 -15.70 36.58
N LEU A 397 11.84 -15.44 36.94
CA LEU A 397 12.84 -16.49 37.10
C LEU A 397 12.53 -17.42 38.27
N GLN A 398 11.87 -16.92 39.29
CA GLN A 398 11.44 -17.69 40.46
C GLN A 398 10.23 -18.58 40.09
N GLU A 399 9.26 -18.02 39.38
CA GLU A 399 8.08 -18.76 38.87
C GLU A 399 8.46 -19.85 37.85
N LEU A 400 9.56 -19.70 37.11
CA LEU A 400 10.04 -20.71 36.17
C LEU A 400 10.86 -21.84 36.83
N LYS A 401 11.23 -21.70 38.13
CA LYS A 401 11.97 -22.70 38.90
C LYS A 401 11.07 -23.57 39.82
N GLU A 402 9.84 -23.13 39.99
CA GLU A 402 8.76 -23.92 40.61
C GLU A 402 7.99 -24.74 39.54
#